data_bc7e1c044c2a688dfef6f02b6695c237
#
_entry.id   bc7e1c044c2a688dfef6f02b6695c237
#
_cell.length_a   1.000
_cell.length_b   1.000
_cell.length_c   1.000
_cell.angle_alpha   90.00
_cell.angle_beta   90.00
_cell.angle_gamma   90.00
#
_symmetry.space_group_name_H-M   'P 1'
#
loop_
_entity.id
_entity.type
_entity.pdbx_description
1 polymer ?
#
loop_
_entity_poly.entity_id
_entity_poly.type
_entity_poly.pdbx_seq_one_letter_code
_entity_poly.pdbx_strand_id
1 'polypeptide(L)'
;TQYKSHSLMRHLQRGWSFLRAELNEMVDVLPAQQRMGDEHWYRGTADAVFQNLDIIQTRSTKHDYVVVLAGDHIYKMDYSIMLKDHCERGLGCTVGCIEVPRMEATAFGVMAVDEDRNVVSFLEKPADPPAMPGHPDMALASMGIYVFDSEYLYQLLEEDNADPNSSHDFGKDIIPRVVAQGRALAHPFSMSCVTRAASGVPDGTSY
;
A
#
# COMPACT_ATOMS: atom_id res chain seq x y z
N THR A 1 7.42 -6.71 -12.74
CA THR A 1 7.81 -8.13 -12.51
C THR A 1 9.29 -8.31 -12.75
N GLN A 2 9.97 -9.04 -11.86
CA GLN A 2 11.43 -9.17 -11.89
C GLN A 2 11.87 -10.63 -12.08
N TYR A 3 11.26 -11.59 -11.39
CA TYR A 3 11.65 -12.99 -11.42
C TYR A 3 10.49 -13.90 -11.84
N LYS A 4 10.80 -14.97 -12.60
CA LYS A 4 9.89 -16.07 -12.95
C LYS A 4 8.44 -15.65 -13.28
N SER A 5 8.29 -14.56 -14.03
CA SER A 5 7.02 -13.87 -14.27
C SER A 5 6.04 -14.63 -15.18
N HIS A 6 6.45 -15.69 -15.86
CA HIS A 6 5.62 -16.35 -16.89
C HIS A 6 4.26 -16.84 -16.36
N SER A 7 4.22 -17.48 -15.17
CA SER A 7 2.97 -17.95 -14.58
C SER A 7 2.06 -16.80 -14.16
N LEU A 8 2.63 -15.73 -13.61
CA LEU A 8 1.91 -14.50 -13.27
C LEU A 8 1.32 -13.82 -14.51
N MET A 9 2.13 -13.64 -15.56
CA MET A 9 1.67 -13.06 -16.82
C MET A 9 0.51 -13.85 -17.43
N ARG A 10 0.64 -15.19 -17.45
CA ARG A 10 -0.42 -16.07 -17.95
C ARG A 10 -1.69 -15.99 -17.10
N HIS A 11 -1.57 -15.86 -15.78
CA HIS A 11 -2.69 -15.67 -14.88
C HIS A 11 -3.40 -14.35 -15.14
N LEU A 12 -2.66 -13.26 -15.24
CA LEU A 12 -3.22 -11.93 -15.53
C LEU A 12 -3.94 -11.89 -16.88
N GLN A 13 -3.32 -12.41 -17.94
CA GLN A 13 -3.93 -12.46 -19.27
C GLN A 13 -5.27 -13.23 -19.30
N ARG A 14 -5.41 -14.26 -18.47
CA ARG A 14 -6.64 -15.07 -18.42
C ARG A 14 -7.67 -14.52 -17.44
N GLY A 15 -7.21 -14.06 -16.28
CA GLY A 15 -8.09 -13.63 -15.19
C GLY A 15 -8.65 -12.22 -15.36
N TRP A 16 -7.97 -11.36 -16.14
CA TRP A 16 -8.33 -9.93 -16.30
C TRP A 16 -8.78 -9.58 -17.73
N SER A 17 -9.14 -10.58 -18.52
CA SER A 17 -9.62 -10.39 -19.91
C SER A 17 -10.99 -9.71 -20.03
N PHE A 18 -11.68 -9.46 -18.92
CA PHE A 18 -12.98 -8.78 -18.87
C PHE A 18 -12.87 -7.25 -18.88
N LEU A 19 -11.66 -6.70 -18.70
CA LEU A 19 -11.43 -5.26 -18.70
C LEU A 19 -11.70 -4.65 -20.08
N ARG A 20 -12.22 -3.43 -20.08
CA ARG A 20 -12.65 -2.71 -21.28
C ARG A 20 -11.69 -1.57 -21.59
N ALA A 21 -10.87 -1.76 -22.61
CA ALA A 21 -9.91 -0.75 -23.03
C ALA A 21 -10.56 0.58 -23.46
N GLU A 22 -11.80 0.54 -24.01
CA GLU A 22 -12.58 1.71 -24.35
C GLU A 22 -13.04 2.53 -23.13
N LEU A 23 -13.04 1.94 -21.93
CA LEU A 23 -13.27 2.62 -20.65
C LEU A 23 -11.97 2.95 -19.91
N ASN A 24 -10.85 2.82 -20.59
CA ASN A 24 -9.50 2.97 -20.01
C ASN A 24 -9.20 1.94 -18.90
N GLU A 25 -9.88 0.79 -18.91
CA GLU A 25 -9.63 -0.32 -18.01
C GLU A 25 -8.59 -1.25 -18.64
N MET A 26 -7.45 -1.43 -17.97
CA MET A 26 -6.39 -2.29 -18.47
C MET A 26 -5.49 -2.83 -17.36
N VAL A 27 -4.76 -3.88 -17.66
CA VAL A 27 -3.66 -4.39 -16.83
C VAL A 27 -2.38 -4.38 -17.65
N ASP A 28 -1.42 -3.59 -17.22
CA ASP A 28 -0.07 -3.58 -17.76
C ASP A 28 0.88 -4.38 -16.87
N VAL A 29 1.62 -5.28 -17.47
CA VAL A 29 2.71 -6.00 -16.78
C VAL A 29 4.01 -5.30 -17.10
N LEU A 30 4.58 -4.60 -16.13
CA LEU A 30 5.81 -3.85 -16.29
C LEU A 30 6.99 -4.72 -15.80
N PRO A 31 7.79 -5.29 -16.72
CA PRO A 31 9.00 -6.01 -16.33
C PRO A 31 10.09 -5.02 -15.90
N ALA A 32 10.96 -5.43 -14.97
CA ALA A 32 12.17 -4.69 -14.70
C ALA A 32 13.02 -4.62 -15.98
N GLN A 33 13.34 -3.40 -16.40
CA GLN A 33 14.13 -3.15 -17.62
C GLN A 33 15.51 -2.64 -17.21
N GLN A 34 16.55 -3.16 -17.85
CA GLN A 34 17.86 -2.51 -17.80
C GLN A 34 17.79 -1.25 -18.69
N ARG A 35 17.68 -0.08 -18.09
CA ARG A 35 17.88 1.19 -18.81
C ARG A 35 19.37 1.41 -19.00
N MET A 36 19.77 1.88 -20.18
CA MET A 36 21.16 2.01 -20.62
C MET A 36 22.05 2.64 -19.54
N GLY A 37 22.97 1.85 -18.98
CA GLY A 37 24.03 2.30 -18.07
C GLY A 37 23.97 1.78 -16.63
N ASP A 38 22.82 1.37 -16.13
CA ASP A 38 22.68 0.84 -14.77
C ASP A 38 22.28 -0.64 -14.79
N GLU A 39 23.13 -1.50 -14.20
CA GLU A 39 22.87 -2.94 -14.04
C GLU A 39 21.85 -3.23 -12.91
N HIS A 40 20.97 -2.28 -12.57
CA HIS A 40 20.16 -2.40 -11.39
C HIS A 40 18.73 -2.87 -11.70
N TRP A 41 18.41 -4.01 -11.15
CA TRP A 41 17.06 -4.46 -10.89
C TRP A 41 16.36 -3.48 -9.92
N TYR A 42 15.05 -3.64 -9.70
CA TYR A 42 14.36 -2.86 -8.66
C TYR A 42 15.08 -3.02 -7.32
N ARG A 43 15.54 -1.91 -6.75
CA ARG A 43 16.27 -1.86 -5.47
C ARG A 43 15.33 -2.09 -4.29
N GLY A 44 14.08 -1.64 -4.42
CA GLY A 44 13.03 -1.78 -3.41
C GLY A 44 11.64 -1.64 -4.02
N THR A 45 10.62 -1.69 -3.19
CA THR A 45 9.23 -1.60 -3.61
C THR A 45 8.86 -0.22 -4.16
N ALA A 46 9.43 0.86 -3.61
CA ALA A 46 9.26 2.22 -4.10
C ALA A 46 9.98 2.44 -5.43
N ASP A 47 11.19 1.89 -5.59
CA ASP A 47 11.95 1.95 -6.83
C ASP A 47 11.22 1.24 -7.99
N ALA A 48 10.50 0.16 -7.70
CA ALA A 48 9.68 -0.53 -8.69
C ALA A 48 8.56 0.36 -9.26
N VAL A 49 8.00 1.25 -8.47
CA VAL A 49 7.02 2.25 -8.92
C VAL A 49 7.73 3.40 -9.61
N PHE A 50 8.81 3.91 -9.02
CA PHE A 50 9.58 5.03 -9.57
C PHE A 50 10.09 4.77 -10.98
N GLN A 51 10.70 3.61 -11.25
CA GLN A 51 11.24 3.27 -12.57
C GLN A 51 10.17 3.18 -13.67
N ASN A 52 8.89 3.09 -13.30
CA ASN A 52 7.76 3.05 -14.22
C ASN A 52 6.87 4.30 -14.12
N LEU A 53 7.36 5.35 -13.46
CA LEU A 53 6.58 6.55 -13.18
C LEU A 53 6.11 7.27 -14.45
N ASP A 54 6.94 7.31 -15.48
CA ASP A 54 6.62 7.85 -16.81
C ASP A 54 5.38 7.19 -17.43
N ILE A 55 5.25 5.86 -17.29
CA ILE A 55 4.08 5.11 -17.77
C ILE A 55 2.84 5.45 -16.95
N ILE A 56 2.98 5.52 -15.62
CA ILE A 56 1.88 5.83 -14.71
C ILE A 56 1.38 7.26 -14.96
N GLN A 57 2.29 8.23 -15.07
CA GLN A 57 1.96 9.64 -15.30
C GLN A 57 1.26 9.90 -16.63
N THR A 58 1.60 9.17 -17.70
CA THR A 58 0.91 9.32 -19.00
C THR A 58 -0.56 8.94 -18.95
N ARG A 59 -0.97 8.18 -17.93
CA ARG A 59 -2.32 7.65 -17.77
C ARG A 59 -3.10 8.29 -16.63
N SER A 60 -2.45 9.10 -15.81
CA SER A 60 -3.04 9.78 -14.66
C SER A 60 -3.20 11.28 -14.91
N THR A 61 -4.20 11.87 -14.27
CA THR A 61 -4.41 13.31 -14.19
C THR A 61 -3.97 13.83 -12.82
N LYS A 62 -3.89 15.16 -12.68
CA LYS A 62 -3.51 15.82 -11.41
C LYS A 62 -4.40 15.48 -10.21
N HIS A 63 -5.59 14.98 -10.44
CA HIS A 63 -6.59 14.71 -9.42
C HIS A 63 -6.87 13.22 -9.24
N ASP A 64 -6.05 12.36 -9.81
CA ASP A 64 -6.19 10.93 -9.66
C ASP A 64 -5.52 10.44 -8.36
N TYR A 65 -5.91 9.26 -7.96
CA TYR A 65 -5.35 8.56 -6.81
C TYR A 65 -4.60 7.32 -7.26
N VAL A 66 -3.54 7.00 -6.55
CA VAL A 66 -2.78 5.76 -6.78
C VAL A 66 -2.98 4.84 -5.59
N VAL A 67 -3.49 3.64 -5.88
CA VAL A 67 -3.58 2.57 -4.88
C VAL A 67 -2.40 1.63 -5.05
N VAL A 68 -1.55 1.55 -4.05
CA VAL A 68 -0.41 0.62 -3.99
C VAL A 68 -0.82 -0.60 -3.19
N LEU A 69 -0.67 -1.79 -3.76
CA LEU A 69 -1.06 -3.06 -3.15
C LEU A 69 0.13 -4.00 -3.09
N ALA A 70 0.36 -4.63 -1.93
CA ALA A 70 1.27 -5.76 -1.83
C ALA A 70 0.68 -6.97 -2.57
N GLY A 71 1.52 -7.69 -3.32
CA GLY A 71 1.08 -8.79 -4.19
C GLY A 71 1.01 -10.17 -3.53
N ASP A 72 1.36 -10.27 -2.26
CA ASP A 72 1.47 -11.53 -1.48
C ASP A 72 0.36 -11.71 -0.44
N HIS A 73 -0.57 -10.77 -0.34
CA HIS A 73 -1.70 -10.83 0.58
C HIS A 73 -2.93 -11.48 -0.06
N ILE A 74 -3.61 -12.30 0.71
CA ILE A 74 -4.90 -12.90 0.33
C ILE A 74 -5.98 -12.35 1.26
N TYR A 75 -6.79 -11.43 0.75
CA TYR A 75 -7.87 -10.79 1.50
C TYR A 75 -8.99 -10.35 0.55
N LYS A 76 -10.12 -9.90 1.10
CA LYS A 76 -11.23 -9.35 0.35
C LYS A 76 -11.63 -8.00 0.95
N MET A 77 -11.48 -6.95 0.18
CA MET A 77 -11.66 -5.56 0.60
C MET A 77 -12.39 -4.76 -0.47
N ASP A 78 -13.23 -3.85 -0.04
CA ASP A 78 -13.80 -2.81 -0.89
C ASP A 78 -12.92 -1.56 -0.83
N TYR A 79 -12.08 -1.36 -1.83
CA TYR A 79 -11.16 -0.22 -1.91
C TYR A 79 -11.89 1.12 -2.05
N SER A 80 -13.14 1.14 -2.53
CA SER A 80 -13.91 2.38 -2.67
C SER A 80 -14.18 3.04 -1.32
N ILE A 81 -14.33 2.24 -0.26
CA ILE A 81 -14.52 2.74 1.11
C ILE A 81 -13.24 3.40 1.61
N MET A 82 -12.08 2.77 1.38
CA MET A 82 -10.78 3.34 1.75
C MET A 82 -10.48 4.61 0.95
N LEU A 83 -10.78 4.62 -0.35
CA LEU A 83 -10.60 5.80 -1.19
C LEU A 83 -11.50 6.95 -0.74
N LYS A 84 -12.76 6.67 -0.38
CA LYS A 84 -13.68 7.67 0.15
C LYS A 84 -13.14 8.28 1.45
N ASP A 85 -12.67 7.46 2.38
CA ASP A 85 -12.05 7.90 3.65
C ASP A 85 -10.82 8.80 3.38
N HIS A 86 -9.99 8.43 2.40
CA HIS A 86 -8.85 9.21 1.94
C HIS A 86 -9.26 10.59 1.41
N CYS A 87 -10.25 10.66 0.52
CA CYS A 87 -10.73 11.91 -0.05
C CYS A 87 -11.36 12.84 1.00
N GLU A 88 -12.13 12.28 1.94
CA GLU A 88 -12.77 13.05 3.01
C GLU A 88 -11.78 13.66 3.99
N ARG A 89 -10.65 13.00 4.23
CA ARG A 89 -9.60 13.46 5.15
C ARG A 89 -8.55 14.35 4.50
N GLY A 90 -8.21 14.14 3.23
CA GLY A 90 -7.35 15.02 2.43
C GLY A 90 -5.91 15.16 2.92
N LEU A 91 -5.35 14.13 3.57
CA LEU A 91 -3.99 14.16 4.13
C LEU A 91 -2.88 13.85 3.10
N GLY A 92 -3.23 13.25 1.99
CA GLY A 92 -2.30 12.88 0.91
C GLY A 92 -1.86 11.43 0.91
N CYS A 93 -1.91 10.73 2.05
CA CYS A 93 -1.65 9.30 2.15
C CYS A 93 -2.60 8.63 3.15
N THR A 94 -3.15 7.47 2.78
CA THR A 94 -3.90 6.59 3.67
C THR A 94 -3.27 5.21 3.68
N VAL A 95 -3.05 4.67 4.88
CA VAL A 95 -2.42 3.37 5.12
C VAL A 95 -3.46 2.37 5.60
N GLY A 96 -3.68 1.31 4.84
CA GLY A 96 -4.51 0.18 5.26
C GLY A 96 -3.84 -0.58 6.40
N CYS A 97 -4.57 -0.82 7.47
CA CYS A 97 -4.04 -1.44 8.68
C CYS A 97 -5.00 -2.45 9.31
N ILE A 98 -4.43 -3.37 10.07
CA ILE A 98 -5.17 -4.42 10.77
C ILE A 98 -4.69 -4.52 12.21
N GLU A 99 -5.64 -4.81 13.10
CA GLU A 99 -5.34 -5.11 14.51
C GLU A 99 -4.78 -6.53 14.63
N VAL A 100 -3.63 -6.64 15.26
CA VAL A 100 -2.96 -7.93 15.49
C VAL A 100 -2.49 -8.03 16.94
N PRO A 101 -2.32 -9.25 17.48
CA PRO A 101 -1.66 -9.42 18.77
C PRO A 101 -0.27 -8.78 18.74
N ARG A 102 0.07 -8.03 19.79
CA ARG A 102 1.34 -7.27 19.86
C ARG A 102 2.57 -8.16 19.66
N MET A 103 2.51 -9.39 20.14
CA MET A 103 3.59 -10.38 19.98
C MET A 103 3.83 -10.76 18.51
N GLU A 104 2.78 -10.73 17.68
CA GLU A 104 2.86 -11.06 16.25
C GLU A 104 3.26 -9.86 15.40
N ALA A 105 3.07 -8.65 15.93
CA ALA A 105 3.31 -7.40 15.21
C ALA A 105 4.79 -7.15 14.88
N THR A 106 5.73 -7.86 15.50
CA THR A 106 7.18 -7.74 15.25
C THR A 106 7.60 -8.07 13.81
N ALA A 107 6.74 -8.73 13.04
CA ALA A 107 6.99 -9.08 11.64
C ALA A 107 6.55 -7.99 10.64
N PHE A 108 5.83 -6.96 11.10
CA PHE A 108 5.15 -5.96 10.27
C PHE A 108 5.66 -4.54 10.54
N GLY A 109 5.33 -3.63 9.64
CA GLY A 109 5.33 -2.21 9.96
C GLY A 109 4.19 -1.90 10.94
N VAL A 110 4.48 -1.27 12.06
CA VAL A 110 3.51 -0.99 13.13
C VAL A 110 3.36 0.51 13.31
N MET A 111 2.13 0.95 13.47
CA MET A 111 1.82 2.36 13.62
C MET A 111 1.14 2.68 14.95
N ALA A 112 1.42 3.88 15.46
CA ALA A 112 0.64 4.53 16.49
C ALA A 112 -0.22 5.60 15.85
N VAL A 113 -1.44 5.76 16.34
CA VAL A 113 -2.43 6.73 15.85
C VAL A 113 -2.97 7.59 16.98
N ASP A 114 -3.43 8.79 16.64
CA ASP A 114 -4.22 9.64 17.51
C ASP A 114 -5.72 9.27 17.47
N GLU A 115 -6.55 10.03 18.18
CA GLU A 115 -8.02 9.84 18.26
C GLU A 115 -8.71 10.03 16.90
N ASP A 116 -8.11 10.80 16.00
CA ASP A 116 -8.58 11.08 14.64
C ASP A 116 -8.04 10.11 13.59
N ARG A 117 -7.34 9.07 14.01
CA ARG A 117 -6.66 8.08 13.16
C ARG A 117 -5.49 8.65 12.33
N ASN A 118 -4.98 9.85 12.66
CA ASN A 118 -3.73 10.30 12.05
C ASN A 118 -2.58 9.43 12.56
N VAL A 119 -1.72 8.98 11.65
CA VAL A 119 -0.56 8.19 12.03
C VAL A 119 0.50 9.12 12.62
N VAL A 120 0.79 8.94 13.90
CA VAL A 120 1.77 9.76 14.63
C VAL A 120 3.14 9.11 14.72
N SER A 121 3.23 7.81 14.50
CA SER A 121 4.48 7.05 14.46
C SER A 121 4.33 5.83 13.56
N PHE A 122 5.41 5.47 12.86
CA PHE A 122 5.51 4.24 12.07
C PHE A 122 6.88 3.60 12.31
N LEU A 123 6.88 2.32 12.67
CA LEU A 123 8.09 1.56 12.98
C LEU A 123 8.09 0.26 12.14
N GLU A 124 9.08 0.08 11.31
CA GLU A 124 9.23 -1.13 10.52
C GLU A 124 9.83 -2.25 11.37
N LYS A 125 9.06 -3.33 11.56
CA LYS A 125 9.47 -4.54 12.29
C LYS A 125 10.09 -4.26 13.67
N PRO A 126 9.41 -3.52 14.55
CA PRO A 126 9.96 -3.16 15.84
C PRO A 126 10.07 -4.39 16.76
N ALA A 127 11.13 -4.47 17.54
CA ALA A 127 11.29 -5.53 18.55
C ALA A 127 10.24 -5.41 19.68
N ASP A 128 9.80 -4.18 19.98
CA ASP A 128 8.74 -3.86 20.95
C ASP A 128 7.67 -2.98 20.26
N PRO A 129 6.66 -3.59 19.65
CA PRO A 129 5.62 -2.85 18.93
C PRO A 129 4.80 -1.95 19.86
N PRO A 130 4.45 -0.71 19.45
CA PRO A 130 3.55 0.14 20.22
C PRO A 130 2.17 -0.52 20.37
N ALA A 131 1.61 -0.40 21.55
CA ALA A 131 0.25 -0.86 21.83
C ALA A 131 -0.79 0.11 21.27
N MET A 132 -1.95 -0.42 20.90
CA MET A 132 -3.10 0.41 20.52
C MET A 132 -3.68 1.13 21.75
N PRO A 133 -4.17 2.36 21.59
CA PRO A 133 -4.91 3.05 22.65
C PRO A 133 -6.07 2.20 23.17
N GLY A 134 -6.11 1.97 24.48
CA GLY A 134 -7.14 1.15 25.12
C GLY A 134 -7.00 -0.37 24.99
N HIS A 135 -6.04 -0.86 24.20
CA HIS A 135 -5.81 -2.28 23.96
C HIS A 135 -4.31 -2.63 24.07
N PRO A 136 -3.78 -2.82 25.30
CA PRO A 136 -2.33 -2.98 25.54
C PRO A 136 -1.72 -4.24 24.89
N ASP A 137 -2.54 -5.25 24.64
CA ASP A 137 -2.10 -6.52 24.03
C ASP A 137 -2.20 -6.53 22.51
N MET A 138 -2.71 -5.45 21.91
CA MET A 138 -2.91 -5.31 20.46
C MET A 138 -2.02 -4.21 19.88
N ALA A 139 -1.66 -4.38 18.63
CA ALA A 139 -0.92 -3.39 17.83
C ALA A 139 -1.61 -3.19 16.48
N LEU A 140 -1.40 -2.03 15.86
CA LEU A 140 -1.94 -1.68 14.55
C LEU A 140 -0.86 -1.92 13.49
N ALA A 141 -1.01 -3.00 12.74
CA ALA A 141 -0.05 -3.42 11.70
C ALA A 141 -0.43 -2.87 10.33
N SER A 142 0.55 -2.42 9.57
CA SER A 142 0.38 -2.05 8.17
C SER A 142 0.15 -3.30 7.32
N MET A 143 -0.82 -3.23 6.42
CA MET A 143 -1.10 -4.29 5.44
C MET A 143 -0.30 -4.12 4.14
N GLY A 144 0.55 -3.11 4.00
CA GLY A 144 1.20 -2.79 2.73
C GLY A 144 0.20 -2.33 1.66
N ILE A 145 -0.90 -1.74 2.08
CA ILE A 145 -1.94 -1.18 1.24
C ILE A 145 -1.96 0.32 1.46
N TYR A 146 -1.74 1.08 0.40
CA TYR A 146 -1.66 2.54 0.48
C TYR A 146 -2.53 3.21 -0.57
N VAL A 147 -3.17 4.32 -0.22
CA VAL A 147 -3.79 5.25 -1.16
C VAL A 147 -3.04 6.57 -1.09
N PHE A 148 -2.66 7.11 -2.23
CA PHE A 148 -1.98 8.39 -2.33
C PHE A 148 -2.69 9.32 -3.31
N ASP A 149 -2.64 10.62 -3.04
CA ASP A 149 -2.78 11.62 -4.09
C ASP A 149 -1.66 11.42 -5.12
N SER A 150 -1.96 11.36 -6.41
CA SER A 150 -0.98 11.01 -7.44
C SER A 150 0.22 11.95 -7.45
N GLU A 151 0.01 13.27 -7.46
CA GLU A 151 1.10 14.25 -7.46
C GLU A 151 2.00 14.13 -6.21
N TYR A 152 1.39 13.89 -5.06
CA TYR A 152 2.15 13.74 -3.82
C TYR A 152 3.02 12.47 -3.84
N LEU A 153 2.48 11.35 -4.35
CA LEU A 153 3.27 10.14 -4.52
C LEU A 153 4.46 10.37 -5.46
N TYR A 154 4.25 11.05 -6.58
CA TYR A 154 5.31 11.30 -7.56
C TYR A 154 6.44 12.12 -6.96
N GLN A 155 6.10 13.19 -6.23
CA GLN A 155 7.09 13.98 -5.51
C GLN A 155 7.88 13.13 -4.50
N LEU A 156 7.20 12.31 -3.70
CA LEU A 156 7.86 11.44 -2.72
C LEU A 156 8.84 10.46 -3.37
N LEU A 157 8.46 9.87 -4.49
CA LEU A 157 9.30 8.92 -5.22
C LEU A 157 10.52 9.59 -5.86
N GLU A 158 10.38 10.81 -6.39
CA GLU A 158 11.48 11.60 -6.92
C GLU A 158 12.48 11.99 -5.82
N GLU A 159 11.98 12.46 -4.68
CA GLU A 159 12.80 12.79 -3.50
C GLU A 159 13.53 11.55 -2.95
N ASP A 160 12.84 10.42 -2.89
CA ASP A 160 13.40 9.16 -2.43
C ASP A 160 14.51 8.64 -3.37
N ASN A 161 14.28 8.71 -4.66
CA ASN A 161 15.28 8.29 -5.66
C ASN A 161 16.55 9.13 -5.61
N ALA A 162 16.46 10.40 -5.23
CA ALA A 162 17.59 11.30 -5.06
C ALA A 162 18.37 11.07 -3.76
N ASP A 163 17.84 10.33 -2.80
CA ASP A 163 18.47 10.04 -1.52
C ASP A 163 19.39 8.81 -1.62
N PRO A 164 20.72 8.97 -1.55
CA PRO A 164 21.66 7.85 -1.66
C PRO A 164 21.62 6.90 -0.44
N ASN A 165 20.98 7.29 0.66
CA ASN A 165 20.86 6.47 1.86
C ASN A 165 19.55 5.70 1.93
N SER A 166 18.62 5.96 1.00
CA SER A 166 17.35 5.25 0.94
C SER A 166 17.53 3.80 0.46
N SER A 167 16.76 2.90 1.02
CA SER A 167 16.59 1.53 0.51
C SER A 167 15.52 1.44 -0.58
N HIS A 168 14.86 2.55 -0.87
CA HIS A 168 13.78 2.70 -1.86
C HIS A 168 12.60 1.76 -1.60
N ASP A 169 12.22 1.65 -0.33
CA ASP A 169 11.15 0.78 0.14
C ASP A 169 10.00 1.61 0.73
N PHE A 170 8.74 1.22 0.43
CA PHE A 170 7.59 1.95 0.96
C PHE A 170 7.56 1.96 2.48
N GLY A 171 7.75 0.80 3.13
CA GLY A 171 7.65 0.68 4.58
C GLY A 171 8.82 1.33 5.33
N LYS A 172 10.03 1.30 4.75
CA LYS A 172 11.23 1.81 5.41
C LYS A 172 11.49 3.29 5.15
N ASP A 173 11.16 3.77 3.96
CA ASP A 173 11.60 5.10 3.51
C ASP A 173 10.40 6.03 3.25
N ILE A 174 9.40 5.59 2.45
CA ILE A 174 8.30 6.45 2.04
C ILE A 174 7.32 6.71 3.18
N ILE A 175 6.77 5.66 3.82
CA ILE A 175 5.74 5.83 4.84
C ILE A 175 6.27 6.57 6.08
N PRO A 176 7.47 6.29 6.63
CA PRO A 176 8.03 7.10 7.71
C PRO A 176 8.18 8.58 7.36
N ARG A 177 8.55 8.92 6.11
CA ARG A 177 8.63 10.30 5.63
C ARG A 177 7.27 10.97 5.61
N VAL A 178 6.25 10.30 5.10
CA VAL A 178 4.85 10.79 5.09
C VAL A 178 4.34 11.04 6.50
N VAL A 179 4.61 10.11 7.43
CA VAL A 179 4.24 10.24 8.85
C VAL A 179 4.95 11.42 9.50
N ALA A 180 6.24 11.62 9.25
CA ALA A 180 6.99 12.77 9.76
C ALA A 180 6.42 14.12 9.26
N GLN A 181 5.78 14.14 8.10
CA GLN A 181 5.09 15.32 7.55
C GLN A 181 3.66 15.50 8.09
N GLY A 182 3.16 14.58 8.92
CA GLY A 182 1.79 14.60 9.45
C GLY A 182 0.72 14.35 8.38
N ARG A 183 1.06 13.62 7.30
CA ARG A 183 0.19 13.43 6.13
C ARG A 183 -0.31 12.00 5.96
N ALA A 184 -0.27 11.18 6.98
CA ALA A 184 -0.70 9.78 6.96
C ALA A 184 -1.97 9.56 7.78
N LEU A 185 -2.98 8.93 7.17
CA LEU A 185 -4.19 8.45 7.80
C LEU A 185 -4.14 6.92 7.95
N ALA A 186 -4.55 6.38 9.08
CA ALA A 186 -4.77 4.95 9.25
C ALA A 186 -6.22 4.58 8.85
N HIS A 187 -6.35 3.57 7.97
CA HIS A 187 -7.64 3.01 7.58
C HIS A 187 -7.75 1.56 8.07
N PRO A 188 -8.51 1.29 9.15
CA PRO A 188 -8.72 -0.06 9.65
C PRO A 188 -9.37 -0.97 8.62
N PHE A 189 -8.83 -2.15 8.39
CA PHE A 189 -9.35 -3.15 7.45
C PHE A 189 -10.81 -3.53 7.76
N SER A 190 -11.19 -3.54 9.03
CA SER A 190 -12.56 -3.81 9.50
C SER A 190 -13.61 -2.87 8.90
N MET A 191 -13.22 -1.65 8.48
CA MET A 191 -14.12 -0.69 7.85
C MET A 191 -14.49 -1.06 6.41
N SER A 192 -13.64 -1.81 5.72
CA SER A 192 -13.74 -2.09 4.28
C SER A 192 -13.61 -3.57 3.91
N CYS A 193 -13.42 -4.47 4.88
CA CYS A 193 -13.41 -5.90 4.60
C CYS A 193 -14.82 -6.35 4.14
N VAL A 194 -14.84 -7.18 3.10
CA VAL A 194 -16.09 -7.77 2.61
C VAL A 194 -16.38 -9.04 3.40
N THR A 195 -17.23 -8.92 4.42
CA THR A 195 -17.78 -10.07 5.12
C THR A 195 -18.94 -10.64 4.31
N ARG A 196 -19.01 -11.96 4.15
CA ARG A 196 -20.26 -12.58 3.66
C ARG A 196 -21.35 -12.25 4.67
N ALA A 197 -22.38 -11.53 4.25
CA ALA A 197 -23.62 -11.45 5.04
C ALA A 197 -24.09 -12.89 5.27
N ALA A 198 -24.11 -13.27 6.54
CA ALA A 198 -24.39 -14.63 6.94
C ALA A 198 -25.81 -15.03 6.57
N SER A 199 -25.95 -15.81 5.52
CA SER A 199 -27.06 -16.76 5.44
C SER A 199 -26.71 -17.93 6.37
N GLY A 200 -26.97 -17.78 7.67
CA GLY A 200 -27.11 -18.88 8.61
C GLY A 200 -25.86 -19.65 9.06
N VAL A 201 -24.67 -19.08 9.02
CA VAL A 201 -23.45 -19.67 9.60
C VAL A 201 -22.98 -18.83 10.78
N PRO A 202 -22.66 -19.45 11.95
CA PRO A 202 -22.22 -18.69 13.12
C PRO A 202 -20.91 -17.93 12.84
N ASP A 203 -20.87 -16.71 13.36
CA ASP A 203 -19.73 -15.82 13.41
C ASP A 203 -18.47 -16.55 13.92
N GLY A 204 -17.39 -16.53 13.16
CA GLY A 204 -16.14 -17.12 13.64
C GLY A 204 -15.06 -17.45 12.63
N THR A 205 -15.17 -17.07 11.37
CA THR A 205 -14.08 -17.24 10.40
C THR A 205 -13.82 -15.93 9.65
N SER A 206 -12.98 -15.09 10.24
CA SER A 206 -12.21 -14.08 9.47
C SER A 206 -11.13 -14.83 8.67
N TYR A 207 -11.15 -14.70 7.37
CA TYR A 207 -10.03 -15.08 6.49
C TYR A 207 -9.11 -13.91 6.31
#